data_dbb84ddbdff756dd629dc4538832c3cd
#
_entry.id   dbb84ddbdff756dd629dc4538832c3cd
#
_cell.length_a   1.000
_cell.length_b   1.000
_cell.length_c   1.000
_cell.angle_alpha   90.00
_cell.angle_beta   90.00
_cell.angle_gamma   90.00
#
_symmetry.space_group_name_H-M   'P 1'
#
loop_
_entity.id
_entity.type
_entity.pdbx_description
1 polymer ?
#
loop_
_entity_poly.entity_id
_entity_poly.type
_entity_poly.pdbx_seq_one_letter_code
_entity_poly.pdbx_strand_id
1 'polypeptide(L)'
;VSTPVPSAAPQIVVESKTTSAGSTVAVNISIANNPGFVTMGIQVAYDSNLTLLSVSDTGLVPGQMFSTEIENPQPLYWANPTATADCTVNGKIATLTFKVADNAEEGEYHIRVSYDYDNYDIYNQSGEAVQFATVNGTLTVTDVVYGDVNGDGRVNNLDGMVLMRHLAKWPSYPASMISPGADVNADGRINNLDGMILMRHLAKWPAYATLPYSSQKGIVAVRPDNTTFENEPTIVVGN
;
A
#
# COMPACT_ATOMS: atom_id res chain seq x y z
N VAL A 1 -10.68 27.13 -38.66
CA VAL A 1 -11.61 26.79 -37.58
C VAL A 1 -11.01 25.56 -36.91
N SER A 2 -10.42 25.77 -35.71
CA SER A 2 -9.93 24.67 -34.88
C SER A 2 -11.14 23.93 -34.33
N THR A 3 -11.28 22.65 -34.66
CA THR A 3 -12.24 21.77 -33.99
C THR A 3 -11.82 21.66 -32.52
N PRO A 4 -12.69 21.92 -31.56
CA PRO A 4 -12.33 21.73 -30.16
C PRO A 4 -11.98 20.26 -29.94
N VAL A 5 -10.83 20.00 -29.31
CA VAL A 5 -10.48 18.66 -28.82
C VAL A 5 -11.55 18.28 -27.78
N PRO A 6 -12.20 17.10 -27.90
CA PRO A 6 -13.18 16.69 -26.90
C PRO A 6 -12.52 16.74 -25.52
N SER A 7 -13.14 17.45 -24.57
CA SER A 7 -12.70 17.39 -23.18
C SER A 7 -12.81 15.94 -22.70
N ALA A 8 -11.75 15.41 -22.11
CA ALA A 8 -11.82 14.09 -21.50
C ALA A 8 -12.93 14.06 -20.43
N ALA A 9 -13.66 12.95 -20.32
CA ALA A 9 -14.77 12.82 -19.37
C ALA A 9 -14.27 13.03 -17.93
N PRO A 10 -15.09 13.66 -17.05
CA PRO A 10 -14.82 13.74 -15.63
C PRO A 10 -14.69 12.36 -15.00
N GLN A 11 -13.71 12.17 -14.12
CA GLN A 11 -13.43 10.86 -13.52
C GLN A 11 -13.11 10.96 -12.03
N ILE A 12 -13.59 9.97 -11.27
CA ILE A 12 -13.11 9.63 -9.94
C ILE A 12 -12.30 8.33 -10.09
N VAL A 13 -11.02 8.38 -9.71
CA VAL A 13 -10.06 7.31 -9.97
C VAL A 13 -9.52 6.79 -8.66
N VAL A 14 -9.63 5.48 -8.44
CA VAL A 14 -8.97 4.76 -7.36
C VAL A 14 -7.65 4.20 -7.89
N GLU A 15 -6.56 4.46 -7.19
CA GLU A 15 -5.22 3.98 -7.54
C GLU A 15 -5.13 2.45 -7.45
N SER A 16 -4.46 1.82 -8.43
CA SER A 16 -4.10 0.40 -8.36
C SER A 16 -2.65 0.23 -7.93
N LYS A 17 -2.38 -0.80 -7.14
CA LYS A 17 -1.03 -1.10 -6.61
C LYS A 17 -0.76 -2.60 -6.56
N THR A 18 0.52 -2.95 -6.59
CA THR A 18 1.01 -4.29 -6.23
C THR A 18 1.47 -4.26 -4.78
N THR A 19 1.22 -5.33 -4.06
CA THR A 19 1.54 -5.48 -2.64
C THR A 19 1.74 -6.97 -2.32
N SER A 20 1.99 -7.30 -1.06
CA SER A 20 2.08 -8.68 -0.57
C SER A 20 1.07 -8.94 0.54
N ALA A 21 0.77 -10.21 0.79
CA ALA A 21 -0.02 -10.62 1.95
C ALA A 21 0.58 -10.05 3.24
N GLY A 22 -0.27 -9.65 4.17
CA GLY A 22 0.15 -9.06 5.44
C GLY A 22 0.67 -7.62 5.38
N SER A 23 0.74 -7.00 4.21
CA SER A 23 1.22 -5.61 4.07
C SER A 23 0.18 -4.59 4.44
N THR A 24 0.65 -3.39 4.80
CA THR A 24 -0.18 -2.19 4.92
C THR A 24 0.11 -1.28 3.73
N VAL A 25 -0.94 -0.91 2.99
CA VAL A 25 -0.81 -0.17 1.73
C VAL A 25 -1.73 1.05 1.71
N ALA A 26 -1.21 2.18 1.28
CA ALA A 26 -1.97 3.41 1.06
C ALA A 26 -2.42 3.49 -0.40
N VAL A 27 -3.72 3.69 -0.62
CA VAL A 27 -4.36 3.82 -1.93
C VAL A 27 -4.99 5.20 -2.03
N ASN A 28 -4.73 5.91 -3.11
CA ASN A 28 -5.24 7.26 -3.31
C ASN A 28 -6.54 7.24 -4.12
N ILE A 29 -7.45 8.16 -3.79
CA ILE A 29 -8.58 8.53 -4.63
C ILE A 29 -8.28 9.90 -5.23
N SER A 30 -8.45 10.03 -6.54
CA SER A 30 -8.16 11.25 -7.28
C SER A 30 -9.33 11.65 -8.17
N ILE A 31 -9.43 12.94 -8.46
CA ILE A 31 -10.37 13.51 -9.43
C ILE A 31 -9.59 13.96 -10.66
N ALA A 32 -10.13 13.68 -11.83
CA ALA A 32 -9.61 14.15 -13.10
C ALA A 32 -10.72 14.79 -13.95
N ASN A 33 -10.37 15.83 -14.72
CA ASN A 33 -11.28 16.59 -15.59
C ASN A 33 -12.52 17.10 -14.87
N ASN A 34 -12.34 17.60 -13.66
CA ASN A 34 -13.40 18.08 -12.77
C ASN A 34 -14.15 19.28 -13.38
N PRO A 35 -15.46 19.17 -13.67
CA PRO A 35 -16.23 20.27 -14.21
C PRO A 35 -16.64 21.30 -13.13
N GLY A 36 -16.56 20.91 -11.86
CA GLY A 36 -16.90 21.73 -10.70
C GLY A 36 -18.01 21.15 -9.85
N PHE A 37 -17.87 21.22 -8.53
CA PHE A 37 -18.87 20.83 -7.54
C PHE A 37 -18.69 21.62 -6.24
N VAL A 38 -19.70 21.64 -5.39
CA VAL A 38 -19.65 22.20 -4.02
C VAL A 38 -19.85 21.13 -2.96
N THR A 39 -20.50 20.02 -3.32
CA THR A 39 -20.66 18.85 -2.47
C THR A 39 -20.35 17.60 -3.26
N MET A 40 -19.74 16.63 -2.61
CA MET A 40 -19.43 15.31 -3.19
C MET A 40 -19.64 14.24 -2.14
N GLY A 41 -20.49 13.26 -2.43
CA GLY A 41 -20.65 12.03 -1.67
C GLY A 41 -20.27 10.83 -2.52
N ILE A 42 -19.41 9.97 -2.02
CA ILE A 42 -19.00 8.72 -2.68
C ILE A 42 -19.01 7.57 -1.68
N GLN A 43 -19.13 6.36 -2.19
CA GLN A 43 -18.94 5.12 -1.42
C GLN A 43 -17.74 4.35 -1.96
N VAL A 44 -16.97 3.75 -1.06
CA VAL A 44 -15.84 2.90 -1.41
C VAL A 44 -16.04 1.50 -0.84
N ALA A 45 -16.37 0.54 -1.71
CA ALA A 45 -16.48 -0.87 -1.36
C ALA A 45 -15.14 -1.60 -1.67
N TYR A 46 -14.78 -2.57 -0.84
CA TYR A 46 -13.54 -3.32 -1.00
C TYR A 46 -13.73 -4.79 -0.63
N ASP A 47 -12.89 -5.64 -1.20
CA ASP A 47 -12.97 -7.10 -1.01
C ASP A 47 -12.60 -7.49 0.44
N SER A 48 -13.13 -8.61 0.94
CA SER A 48 -13.07 -9.01 2.35
C SER A 48 -11.67 -9.30 2.89
N ASN A 49 -10.68 -9.53 2.01
CA ASN A 49 -9.30 -9.72 2.41
C ASN A 49 -8.55 -8.40 2.65
N LEU A 50 -9.25 -7.28 2.46
CA LEU A 50 -8.77 -5.94 2.75
C LEU A 50 -9.48 -5.41 3.99
N THR A 51 -8.73 -4.88 4.94
CA THR A 51 -9.26 -4.16 6.11
C THR A 51 -8.87 -2.70 6.00
N LEU A 52 -9.84 -1.81 5.89
CA LEU A 52 -9.58 -0.37 5.92
C LEU A 52 -9.16 0.03 7.34
N LEU A 53 -7.99 0.66 7.48
CA LEU A 53 -7.45 1.10 8.77
C LEU A 53 -7.72 2.59 9.01
N SER A 54 -7.65 3.39 7.96
CA SER A 54 -7.86 4.83 8.07
C SER A 54 -8.21 5.46 6.73
N VAL A 55 -8.89 6.59 6.81
CA VAL A 55 -9.16 7.52 5.71
C VAL A 55 -8.53 8.86 6.07
N SER A 56 -7.83 9.47 5.14
CA SER A 56 -7.22 10.80 5.32
C SER A 56 -7.61 11.72 4.18
N ASP A 57 -8.14 12.88 4.52
CA ASP A 57 -8.34 13.99 3.58
C ASP A 57 -6.99 14.57 3.17
N THR A 58 -6.88 14.99 1.93
CA THR A 58 -5.67 15.67 1.44
C THR A 58 -5.76 17.19 1.57
N GLY A 59 -6.93 17.72 1.87
CA GLY A 59 -7.20 19.16 1.90
C GLY A 59 -7.24 19.81 0.51
N LEU A 60 -7.25 19.03 -0.57
CA LEU A 60 -7.30 19.55 -1.93
C LEU A 60 -8.67 20.14 -2.26
N VAL A 61 -9.74 19.46 -1.82
CA VAL A 61 -11.11 19.94 -1.98
C VAL A 61 -11.43 20.90 -0.86
N PRO A 62 -11.82 22.15 -1.17
CA PRO A 62 -12.19 23.11 -0.13
C PRO A 62 -13.42 22.65 0.65
N GLY A 63 -13.43 22.91 1.95
CA GLY A 63 -14.51 22.52 2.85
C GLY A 63 -14.05 21.49 3.86
N GLN A 64 -14.97 20.67 4.33
CA GLN A 64 -14.68 19.65 5.31
C GLN A 64 -15.05 18.27 4.75
N MET A 65 -14.11 17.33 4.84
CA MET A 65 -14.42 15.93 4.63
C MET A 65 -15.05 15.34 5.89
N PHE A 66 -16.14 14.66 5.71
CA PHE A 66 -16.78 13.85 6.75
C PHE A 66 -16.67 12.38 6.35
N SER A 67 -16.21 11.56 7.29
CA SER A 67 -16.31 10.11 7.20
C SER A 67 -16.97 9.59 8.47
N THR A 68 -17.73 8.55 8.33
CA THR A 68 -18.30 7.81 9.47
C THR A 68 -17.23 6.94 10.12
N GLU A 69 -17.59 6.15 11.13
CA GLU A 69 -16.79 5.01 11.56
C GLU A 69 -16.44 4.13 10.37
N ILE A 70 -15.33 3.42 10.46
CA ILE A 70 -14.87 2.57 9.34
C ILE A 70 -15.85 1.44 9.12
N GLU A 71 -16.37 1.37 7.91
CA GLU A 71 -17.34 0.37 7.46
C GLU A 71 -17.05 -0.05 6.00
N ASN A 72 -17.76 -1.04 5.50
CA ASN A 72 -17.66 -1.47 4.10
C ASN A 72 -19.10 -1.66 3.52
N PRO A 73 -19.54 -0.85 2.56
CA PRO A 73 -18.82 0.24 1.89
C PRO A 73 -18.55 1.45 2.81
N GLN A 74 -17.39 2.10 2.62
CA GLN A 74 -17.01 3.30 3.36
C GLN A 74 -17.57 4.54 2.68
N PRO A 75 -18.47 5.32 3.33
CA PRO A 75 -18.92 6.60 2.81
C PRO A 75 -17.89 7.70 3.07
N LEU A 76 -17.73 8.58 2.09
CA LEU A 76 -16.88 9.77 2.16
C LEU A 76 -17.66 10.97 1.62
N TYR A 77 -17.70 12.04 2.40
CA TYR A 77 -18.40 13.27 2.04
C TYR A 77 -17.48 14.48 2.11
N TRP A 78 -17.57 15.33 1.11
CA TRP A 78 -17.02 16.68 1.13
C TRP A 78 -18.16 17.68 0.96
N ALA A 79 -18.20 18.68 1.83
CA ALA A 79 -19.17 19.74 1.73
C ALA A 79 -18.50 21.10 2.04
N ASN A 80 -18.79 22.07 1.20
CA ASN A 80 -18.43 23.47 1.45
C ASN A 80 -19.70 24.33 1.43
N PRO A 81 -20.43 24.42 2.57
CA PRO A 81 -21.71 25.13 2.62
C PRO A 81 -21.59 26.64 2.42
N THR A 82 -20.38 27.18 2.49
CA THR A 82 -20.10 28.61 2.28
C THR A 82 -19.46 28.90 0.92
N ALA A 83 -19.40 27.91 0.04
CA ALA A 83 -18.82 28.07 -1.30
C ALA A 83 -19.58 29.14 -2.09
N THR A 84 -18.82 30.02 -2.72
CA THR A 84 -19.35 31.04 -3.65
C THR A 84 -19.07 30.69 -5.10
N ALA A 85 -18.37 29.61 -5.35
CA ALA A 85 -18.05 29.06 -6.66
C ALA A 85 -17.78 27.55 -6.57
N ASP A 86 -17.91 26.85 -7.68
CA ASP A 86 -17.60 25.44 -7.79
C ASP A 86 -16.11 25.17 -7.59
N CYS A 87 -15.79 24.06 -6.92
CA CYS A 87 -14.44 23.53 -6.83
C CYS A 87 -14.10 22.78 -8.12
N THR A 88 -13.13 23.27 -8.88
CA THR A 88 -12.68 22.69 -10.16
C THR A 88 -11.29 22.05 -10.08
N VAL A 89 -10.78 21.81 -8.86
CA VAL A 89 -9.46 21.23 -8.64
C VAL A 89 -9.40 19.78 -9.13
N ASN A 90 -8.22 19.39 -9.64
CA ASN A 90 -7.91 18.01 -10.03
C ASN A 90 -6.76 17.50 -9.18
N GLY A 91 -6.73 16.20 -8.91
CA GLY A 91 -5.68 15.55 -8.14
C GLY A 91 -6.22 14.66 -7.03
N LYS A 92 -5.35 14.31 -6.13
CA LYS A 92 -5.65 13.41 -5.02
C LYS A 92 -6.53 14.09 -3.97
N ILE A 93 -7.70 13.51 -3.67
CA ILE A 93 -8.67 14.03 -2.71
C ILE A 93 -8.66 13.27 -1.39
N ALA A 94 -8.38 11.97 -1.40
CA ALA A 94 -8.29 11.14 -0.20
C ALA A 94 -7.19 10.10 -0.32
N THR A 95 -6.73 9.61 0.83
CA THR A 95 -5.87 8.43 0.95
C THR A 95 -6.53 7.44 1.90
N LEU A 96 -6.74 6.22 1.43
CA LEU A 96 -7.24 5.09 2.21
C LEU A 96 -6.05 4.19 2.55
N THR A 97 -5.91 3.81 3.82
CA THR A 97 -4.86 2.88 4.25
C THR A 97 -5.50 1.53 4.53
N PHE A 98 -5.08 0.51 3.78
CA PHE A 98 -5.57 -0.86 3.93
C PHE A 98 -4.51 -1.77 4.56
N LYS A 99 -4.94 -2.68 5.41
CA LYS A 99 -4.21 -3.91 5.76
C LYS A 99 -4.69 -5.02 4.84
N VAL A 100 -3.78 -5.68 4.16
CA VAL A 100 -4.03 -6.92 3.42
C VAL A 100 -3.99 -8.08 4.41
N ALA A 101 -4.92 -9.04 4.31
CA ALA A 101 -4.93 -10.21 5.19
C ALA A 101 -3.59 -10.96 5.13
N ASP A 102 -3.13 -11.46 6.28
CA ASP A 102 -1.84 -12.18 6.36
C ASP A 102 -1.85 -13.49 5.55
N ASN A 103 -3.02 -14.05 5.31
CA ASN A 103 -3.26 -15.25 4.52
C ASN A 103 -3.91 -14.95 3.16
N ALA A 104 -3.81 -13.72 2.66
CA ALA A 104 -4.33 -13.39 1.33
C ALA A 104 -3.56 -14.18 0.27
N GLU A 105 -4.28 -14.88 -0.59
CA GLU A 105 -3.69 -15.59 -1.72
C GLU A 105 -3.23 -14.61 -2.80
N GLU A 106 -2.32 -15.03 -3.67
CA GLU A 106 -1.97 -14.26 -4.87
C GLU A 106 -3.21 -14.02 -5.73
N GLY A 107 -3.35 -12.78 -6.20
CA GLY A 107 -4.50 -12.40 -7.01
C GLY A 107 -4.85 -10.93 -6.92
N GLU A 108 -5.99 -10.58 -7.49
CA GLU A 108 -6.50 -9.22 -7.56
C GLU A 108 -7.60 -9.02 -6.53
N TYR A 109 -7.46 -8.00 -5.71
CA TYR A 109 -8.45 -7.54 -4.72
C TYR A 109 -8.93 -6.15 -5.10
N HIS A 110 -10.23 -6.01 -5.27
CA HIS A 110 -10.83 -4.81 -5.87
C HIS A 110 -11.21 -3.78 -4.81
N ILE A 111 -11.02 -2.51 -5.18
CA ILE A 111 -11.51 -1.34 -4.46
C ILE A 111 -12.39 -0.58 -5.45
N ARG A 112 -13.70 -0.54 -5.15
CA ARG A 112 -14.73 -0.01 -6.06
C ARG A 112 -15.27 1.30 -5.51
N VAL A 113 -15.25 2.34 -6.33
CA VAL A 113 -15.87 3.62 -6.01
C VAL A 113 -17.19 3.77 -6.75
N SER A 114 -18.20 4.22 -6.03
CA SER A 114 -19.52 4.52 -6.58
C SER A 114 -20.13 5.75 -5.90
N TYR A 115 -21.14 6.32 -6.52
CA TYR A 115 -22.06 7.30 -5.94
C TYR A 115 -23.43 7.04 -6.55
N ASP A 116 -24.49 7.30 -5.81
CA ASP A 116 -25.84 7.15 -6.30
C ASP A 116 -26.69 8.38 -5.93
N TYR A 117 -27.79 8.57 -6.67
CA TYR A 117 -28.64 9.74 -6.57
C TYR A 117 -29.42 9.85 -5.25
N ASP A 118 -29.54 8.78 -4.49
CA ASP A 118 -30.43 8.79 -3.33
C ASP A 118 -29.71 9.20 -2.03
N ASN A 119 -28.39 8.98 -1.93
CA ASN A 119 -27.64 9.23 -0.70
C ASN A 119 -26.23 9.83 -0.89
N TYR A 120 -25.63 9.73 -2.09
CA TYR A 120 -24.24 10.06 -2.36
C TYR A 120 -24.10 10.82 -3.68
N ASP A 121 -24.62 12.05 -3.68
CA ASP A 121 -24.65 12.86 -4.89
C ASP A 121 -23.55 13.90 -4.92
N ILE A 122 -23.22 14.29 -6.14
CA ILE A 122 -22.26 15.35 -6.42
C ILE A 122 -23.06 16.49 -7.06
N TYR A 123 -23.05 17.67 -6.40
CA TYR A 123 -23.79 18.84 -6.86
C TYR A 123 -22.87 20.04 -7.06
N ASN A 124 -23.16 20.83 -8.11
CA ASN A 124 -22.56 22.12 -8.32
C ASN A 124 -23.29 23.22 -7.51
N GLN A 125 -22.76 24.44 -7.56
CA GLN A 125 -23.33 25.57 -6.83
C GLN A 125 -24.74 25.95 -7.29
N SER A 126 -25.12 25.62 -8.52
CA SER A 126 -26.48 25.82 -9.06
C SER A 126 -27.48 24.76 -8.57
N GLY A 127 -27.02 23.76 -7.79
CA GLY A 127 -27.85 22.64 -7.35
C GLY A 127 -28.10 21.59 -8.43
N GLU A 128 -27.29 21.59 -9.49
CA GLU A 128 -27.36 20.60 -10.56
C GLU A 128 -26.43 19.42 -10.25
N ALA A 129 -26.92 18.19 -10.54
CA ALA A 129 -26.12 16.98 -10.37
C ALA A 129 -24.95 16.95 -11.36
N VAL A 130 -23.76 16.63 -10.84
CA VAL A 130 -22.53 16.50 -11.62
C VAL A 130 -22.16 15.03 -11.76
N GLN A 131 -21.90 14.59 -12.98
CA GLN A 131 -21.59 13.20 -13.25
C GLN A 131 -20.09 12.99 -13.47
N PHE A 132 -19.57 11.94 -12.86
CA PHE A 132 -18.22 11.43 -13.03
C PHE A 132 -18.26 9.97 -13.49
N ALA A 133 -17.38 9.59 -14.39
CA ALA A 133 -17.08 8.18 -14.61
C ALA A 133 -16.22 7.67 -13.43
N THR A 134 -16.51 6.47 -12.94
CA THR A 134 -15.74 5.84 -11.87
C THR A 134 -14.70 4.87 -12.44
N VAL A 135 -13.48 4.97 -11.96
CA VAL A 135 -12.40 4.05 -12.29
C VAL A 135 -11.99 3.34 -11.00
N ASN A 136 -12.29 2.06 -10.93
CA ASN A 136 -11.98 1.23 -9.76
C ASN A 136 -10.48 0.95 -9.67
N GLY A 137 -9.99 0.76 -8.44
CA GLY A 137 -8.64 0.33 -8.14
C GLY A 137 -8.55 -1.17 -7.89
N THR A 138 -7.34 -1.69 -8.04
CA THR A 138 -7.01 -3.08 -7.76
C THR A 138 -5.73 -3.13 -6.92
N LEU A 139 -5.74 -3.92 -5.84
CA LEU A 139 -4.53 -4.35 -5.15
C LEU A 139 -4.17 -5.74 -5.66
N THR A 140 -3.08 -5.84 -6.41
CA THR A 140 -2.55 -7.12 -6.86
C THR A 140 -1.63 -7.67 -5.78
N VAL A 141 -2.04 -8.75 -5.12
CA VAL A 141 -1.22 -9.46 -4.14
C VAL A 141 -0.33 -10.45 -4.87
N THR A 142 0.96 -10.36 -4.63
CA THR A 142 1.97 -11.26 -5.17
C THR A 142 2.83 -11.82 -4.06
N ASP A 143 3.47 -12.97 -4.30
CA ASP A 143 4.44 -13.52 -3.38
C ASP A 143 5.62 -12.56 -3.16
N VAL A 144 6.12 -12.53 -1.93
CA VAL A 144 7.31 -11.77 -1.61
C VAL A 144 8.55 -12.55 -2.02
N VAL A 145 9.29 -12.05 -2.99
CA VAL A 145 10.63 -12.55 -3.28
C VAL A 145 11.60 -11.91 -2.29
N TYR A 146 11.82 -12.59 -1.17
CA TYR A 146 12.74 -12.08 -0.14
C TYR A 146 14.15 -11.92 -0.69
N GLY A 147 14.72 -10.73 -0.49
CA GLY A 147 16.01 -10.31 -1.05
C GLY A 147 15.91 -9.51 -2.33
N ASP A 148 14.77 -9.51 -3.02
CA ASP A 148 14.50 -8.63 -4.16
C ASP A 148 14.06 -7.27 -3.63
N VAL A 149 15.03 -6.40 -3.42
CA VAL A 149 14.82 -5.07 -2.81
C VAL A 149 14.28 -4.06 -3.82
N ASN A 150 14.68 -4.19 -5.09
CA ASN A 150 14.33 -3.25 -6.15
C ASN A 150 13.06 -3.66 -6.92
N GLY A 151 12.51 -4.86 -6.68
CA GLY A 151 11.29 -5.37 -7.29
C GLY A 151 11.47 -5.80 -8.75
N ASP A 152 12.70 -6.19 -9.18
CA ASP A 152 12.97 -6.64 -10.55
C ASP A 152 12.77 -8.15 -10.77
N GLY A 153 12.36 -8.88 -9.73
CA GLY A 153 12.13 -10.33 -9.73
C GLY A 153 13.41 -11.16 -9.54
N ARG A 154 14.54 -10.53 -9.19
CA ARG A 154 15.84 -11.19 -9.01
C ARG A 154 16.48 -10.78 -7.70
N VAL A 155 17.18 -11.70 -7.05
CA VAL A 155 17.99 -11.42 -5.86
C VAL A 155 19.46 -11.41 -6.26
N ASN A 156 20.09 -10.24 -6.24
CA ASN A 156 21.48 -10.05 -6.68
C ASN A 156 22.17 -8.87 -5.96
N ASN A 157 23.39 -8.55 -6.36
CA ASN A 157 24.17 -7.48 -5.71
C ASN A 157 23.55 -6.07 -5.85
N LEU A 158 22.69 -5.86 -6.87
CA LEU A 158 21.98 -4.59 -7.04
C LEU A 158 21.03 -4.36 -5.87
N ASP A 159 20.35 -5.41 -5.40
CA ASP A 159 19.44 -5.33 -4.24
C ASP A 159 20.18 -4.95 -2.97
N GLY A 160 21.31 -5.59 -2.73
CA GLY A 160 22.19 -5.23 -1.61
C GLY A 160 22.62 -3.76 -1.66
N MET A 161 22.99 -3.26 -2.84
CA MET A 161 23.35 -1.86 -3.05
C MET A 161 22.16 -0.91 -2.80
N VAL A 162 20.97 -1.24 -3.32
CA VAL A 162 19.75 -0.43 -3.16
C VAL A 162 19.37 -0.37 -1.69
N LEU A 163 19.34 -1.51 -0.98
CA LEU A 163 19.01 -1.56 0.44
C LEU A 163 20.00 -0.74 1.29
N MET A 164 21.29 -0.89 1.07
CA MET A 164 22.31 -0.15 1.83
C MET A 164 22.21 1.37 1.63
N ARG A 165 21.91 1.83 0.40
CA ARG A 165 21.70 3.25 0.10
C ARG A 165 20.41 3.79 0.73
N HIS A 166 19.35 3.00 0.73
CA HIS A 166 18.12 3.32 1.43
C HIS A 166 18.36 3.49 2.94
N LEU A 167 18.99 2.51 3.57
CA LEU A 167 19.30 2.55 5.01
C LEU A 167 20.23 3.73 5.37
N ALA A 168 21.14 4.10 4.46
CA ALA A 168 21.99 5.29 4.58
C ALA A 168 21.23 6.59 4.28
N LYS A 169 19.91 6.54 4.02
CA LYS A 169 19.03 7.69 3.75
C LYS A 169 19.47 8.56 2.56
N TRP A 170 19.99 7.93 1.50
CA TRP A 170 20.31 8.65 0.28
C TRP A 170 19.01 9.14 -0.39
N PRO A 171 18.90 10.43 -0.77
CA PRO A 171 17.65 11.02 -1.30
C PRO A 171 17.09 10.29 -2.53
N SER A 172 17.95 9.69 -3.35
CA SER A 172 17.54 8.95 -4.55
C SER A 172 17.00 7.54 -4.27
N TYR A 173 16.94 7.12 -3.00
CA TYR A 173 16.47 5.80 -2.57
C TYR A 173 15.42 5.90 -1.47
N PRO A 174 14.25 6.54 -1.73
CA PRO A 174 13.18 6.68 -0.76
C PRO A 174 12.49 5.33 -0.49
N ALA A 175 11.73 5.24 0.61
CA ALA A 175 11.00 4.03 0.97
C ALA A 175 10.02 3.54 -0.11
N SER A 176 9.51 4.45 -0.95
CA SER A 176 8.62 4.10 -2.07
C SER A 176 9.27 3.29 -3.19
N MET A 177 10.59 3.19 -3.20
CA MET A 177 11.36 2.38 -4.16
C MET A 177 11.81 1.04 -3.58
N ILE A 178 11.47 0.75 -2.34
CA ILE A 178 11.90 -0.45 -1.64
C ILE A 178 10.76 -1.46 -1.62
N SER A 179 11.00 -2.64 -2.17
CA SER A 179 10.04 -3.73 -2.19
C SER A 179 9.89 -4.36 -0.80
N PRO A 180 8.74 -5.02 -0.50
CA PRO A 180 8.60 -5.80 0.73
C PRO A 180 9.67 -6.89 0.91
N GLY A 181 10.27 -7.37 -0.18
CA GLY A 181 11.38 -8.32 -0.17
C GLY A 181 12.64 -7.84 0.54
N ALA A 182 12.73 -6.55 0.86
CA ALA A 182 13.83 -5.98 1.64
C ALA A 182 13.82 -6.39 3.12
N ASP A 183 12.67 -6.77 3.67
CA ASP A 183 12.54 -7.37 5.00
C ASP A 183 12.91 -8.86 4.92
N VAL A 184 14.20 -9.13 4.82
CA VAL A 184 14.71 -10.47 4.54
C VAL A 184 14.66 -11.43 5.72
N ASN A 185 14.28 -10.95 6.90
CA ASN A 185 14.03 -11.79 8.08
C ASN A 185 12.55 -11.90 8.45
N ALA A 186 11.67 -11.21 7.70
CA ALA A 186 10.22 -11.18 7.89
C ALA A 186 9.79 -10.76 9.32
N ASP A 187 10.53 -9.79 9.94
CA ASP A 187 10.17 -9.26 11.26
C ASP A 187 9.25 -8.02 11.21
N GLY A 188 8.85 -7.60 10.00
CA GLY A 188 8.00 -6.45 9.74
C GLY A 188 8.75 -5.11 9.72
N ARG A 189 10.10 -5.12 9.73
CA ARG A 189 10.92 -3.91 9.75
C ARG A 189 12.08 -4.01 8.77
N ILE A 190 12.30 -2.97 7.99
CA ILE A 190 13.47 -2.85 7.12
C ILE A 190 14.53 -2.03 7.85
N ASN A 191 15.65 -2.66 8.22
CA ASN A 191 16.71 -2.04 9.02
C ASN A 191 18.10 -2.63 8.69
N ASN A 192 19.13 -2.26 9.46
CA ASN A 192 20.50 -2.72 9.22
C ASN A 192 20.68 -4.24 9.36
N LEU A 193 19.79 -4.92 10.10
CA LEU A 193 19.83 -6.37 10.22
C LEU A 193 19.53 -7.03 8.88
N ASP A 194 18.54 -6.52 8.15
CA ASP A 194 18.20 -7.01 6.80
C ASP A 194 19.34 -6.81 5.83
N GLY A 195 19.94 -5.62 5.86
CA GLY A 195 21.14 -5.33 5.06
C GLY A 195 22.26 -6.33 5.32
N MET A 196 22.52 -6.64 6.59
CA MET A 196 23.55 -7.63 6.98
C MET A 196 23.19 -9.04 6.50
N ILE A 197 21.93 -9.47 6.68
CA ILE A 197 21.44 -10.79 6.26
C ILE A 197 21.54 -10.92 4.75
N LEU A 198 21.02 -9.94 4.00
CA LEU A 198 21.05 -9.95 2.54
C LEU A 198 22.50 -10.03 2.00
N MET A 199 23.41 -9.23 2.54
CA MET A 199 24.81 -9.27 2.12
C MET A 199 25.47 -10.64 2.37
N ARG A 200 25.14 -11.31 3.49
CA ARG A 200 25.64 -12.66 3.80
C ARG A 200 25.01 -13.72 2.89
N HIS A 201 23.71 -13.57 2.55
CA HIS A 201 23.02 -14.41 1.58
C HIS A 201 23.70 -14.29 0.20
N LEU A 202 23.91 -13.09 -0.29
CA LEU A 202 24.59 -12.82 -1.57
C LEU A 202 26.02 -13.33 -1.59
N ALA A 203 26.73 -13.26 -0.46
CA ALA A 203 28.07 -13.83 -0.27
C ALA A 203 28.05 -15.37 -0.11
N LYS A 204 26.87 -16.01 -0.21
CA LYS A 204 26.68 -17.46 -0.13
C LYS A 204 27.16 -18.09 1.18
N TRP A 205 27.02 -17.36 2.31
CA TRP A 205 27.32 -17.94 3.61
C TRP A 205 26.31 -19.04 3.95
N PRO A 206 26.76 -20.25 4.34
CA PRO A 206 25.87 -21.40 4.52
C PRO A 206 24.68 -21.16 5.48
N ALA A 207 24.92 -20.42 6.58
CA ALA A 207 23.88 -20.07 7.56
C ALA A 207 22.80 -19.11 6.99
N TYR A 208 23.03 -18.49 5.84
CA TYR A 208 22.14 -17.50 5.20
C TYR A 208 21.72 -17.96 3.79
N ALA A 209 21.74 -19.28 3.53
CA ALA A 209 21.45 -19.82 2.20
C ALA A 209 19.98 -19.63 1.76
N THR A 210 19.05 -19.49 2.70
CA THR A 210 17.61 -19.33 2.42
C THR A 210 17.08 -18.03 2.97
N LEU A 211 16.15 -17.39 2.22
CA LEU A 211 15.36 -16.26 2.66
C LEU A 211 13.86 -16.64 2.64
N PRO A 212 13.02 -16.10 3.54
CA PRO A 212 13.41 -15.22 4.64
C PRO A 212 14.31 -15.93 5.64
N TYR A 213 15.23 -15.18 6.22
CA TYR A 213 16.13 -15.70 7.26
C TYR A 213 15.39 -15.83 8.58
N SER A 214 15.27 -17.05 9.09
CA SER A 214 14.74 -17.31 10.43
C SER A 214 15.91 -17.68 11.36
N SER A 215 16.14 -16.87 12.38
CA SER A 215 17.10 -17.19 13.45
C SER A 215 16.67 -18.41 14.29
N GLN A 216 15.43 -18.84 14.11
CA GLN A 216 14.81 -19.99 14.80
C GLN A 216 15.04 -21.34 14.10
N LYS A 217 15.72 -21.39 12.95
CA LYS A 217 16.28 -22.68 12.48
C LYS A 217 17.43 -23.02 13.40
N GLY A 218 17.10 -23.85 14.42
CA GLY A 218 17.91 -24.16 15.55
C GLY A 218 19.41 -24.26 15.24
N ILE A 219 20.18 -23.58 16.05
CA ILE A 219 21.58 -23.96 16.24
C ILE A 219 21.51 -25.39 16.78
N VAL A 220 21.56 -26.36 15.88
CA VAL A 220 21.88 -27.73 16.29
C VAL A 220 23.35 -27.64 16.69
N ALA A 221 23.59 -27.54 18.01
CA ALA A 221 24.92 -27.66 18.53
C ALA A 221 25.44 -29.07 18.20
N VAL A 222 26.32 -29.14 17.20
CA VAL A 222 26.94 -30.40 16.81
C VAL A 222 28.19 -30.58 17.70
N ARG A 223 28.26 -31.71 18.39
CA ARG A 223 29.47 -32.09 19.15
C ARG A 223 30.66 -32.27 18.17
N PRO A 224 31.88 -32.15 18.67
CA PRO A 224 33.09 -32.41 17.84
C PRO A 224 33.12 -33.81 17.19
N ASP A 225 32.34 -34.75 17.70
CA ASP A 225 32.16 -36.10 17.16
C ASP A 225 31.04 -36.24 16.13
N ASN A 226 30.46 -35.11 15.68
CA ASN A 226 29.37 -35.04 14.72
C ASN A 226 28.03 -35.61 15.18
N THR A 227 27.79 -35.77 16.49
CA THR A 227 26.51 -36.18 17.06
C THR A 227 25.66 -34.98 17.46
N THR A 228 24.33 -35.07 17.32
CA THR A 228 23.36 -34.05 17.74
C THR A 228 22.96 -34.26 19.20
N PHE A 229 22.66 -33.18 19.91
CA PHE A 229 22.04 -33.23 21.25
C PHE A 229 20.56 -33.56 21.12
N GLU A 230 20.20 -34.81 21.04
CA GLU A 230 18.81 -35.24 21.17
C GLU A 230 18.52 -35.51 22.65
N ASN A 231 17.53 -34.75 23.22
CA ASN A 231 16.97 -34.92 24.57
C ASN A 231 17.75 -34.37 25.78
N GLU A 232 18.55 -33.30 25.64
CA GLU A 232 18.97 -32.56 26.83
C GLU A 232 18.01 -31.39 27.17
N PRO A 233 17.73 -31.11 28.47
CA PRO A 233 16.81 -30.04 28.84
C PRO A 233 17.37 -28.67 28.46
N THR A 234 16.52 -27.84 27.86
CA THR A 234 16.84 -26.45 27.48
C THR A 234 17.25 -25.66 28.73
N ILE A 235 18.49 -25.20 28.77
CA ILE A 235 18.90 -24.21 29.78
C ILE A 235 18.31 -22.87 29.35
N VAL A 236 17.25 -22.45 30.03
CA VAL A 236 16.72 -21.08 29.93
C VAL A 236 17.69 -20.20 30.72
N VAL A 237 18.54 -19.46 30.05
CA VAL A 237 19.30 -18.37 30.67
C VAL A 237 18.31 -17.22 30.87
N GLY A 238 17.76 -17.11 32.06
CA GLY A 238 17.01 -15.93 32.50
C GLY A 238 17.92 -14.71 32.53
N ASN A 239 17.33 -13.54 32.25
CA ASN A 239 17.95 -12.20 32.25
C ASN A 239 18.87 -11.92 33.43
#